data_9ad1f8113004263e2db7b687ea3061cb
#
_entry.id   9ad1f8113004263e2db7b687ea3061cb
#
_cell.length_a   1.000
_cell.length_b   1.000
_cell.length_c   1.000
_cell.angle_alpha   90.00
_cell.angle_beta   90.00
_cell.angle_gamma   90.00
#
_symmetry.space_group_name_H-M   'P 1'
#
loop_
_entity.id
_entity.type
_entity.pdbx_description
1 polymer ?
#
loop_
_entity_poly.entity_id
_entity_poly.type
_entity_poly.pdbx_seq_one_letter_code
_entity_poly.pdbx_strand_id
1 'polypeptide(L)'
;PADFRLIGATTKQPSDIPPAIRSRCLEIFFELLSPGEIEEIATNTISKMNFEVENGVIDLIKQYALNGRQAVNLVQTARGIAAMKERYIILESDIEKVIMNGHYSPRPTNQLTPQPQIGVVNGLAVRGDNIGVVDRVEVAVNKVSSGTGRLNITGVAEEEEQKGRYKKLTRKSMVKSSAENVVTLLRKELDIN
;
A
#
# COMPACT_ATOMS: atom_id res chain seq x y z
N PRO A 1 35.10 -6.98 31.52
CA PRO A 1 34.02 -6.26 30.89
C PRO A 1 34.30 -6.15 29.39
N ALA A 2 33.35 -6.53 28.55
CA ALA A 2 33.48 -6.37 27.10
C ALA A 2 33.08 -4.92 26.74
N ASP A 3 33.96 -4.19 26.10
CA ASP A 3 33.66 -2.86 25.54
C ASP A 3 33.26 -3.05 24.08
N PHE A 4 31.95 -2.95 23.79
CA PHE A 4 31.46 -3.05 22.44
C PHE A 4 30.32 -2.04 22.20
N ARG A 5 30.15 -1.61 20.95
CA ARG A 5 29.02 -0.80 20.50
C ARG A 5 28.07 -1.67 19.72
N LEU A 6 26.78 -1.62 20.09
CA LEU A 6 25.72 -2.37 19.42
C LEU A 6 24.95 -1.44 18.49
N ILE A 7 24.85 -1.81 17.22
CA ILE A 7 23.96 -1.21 16.24
C ILE A 7 23.05 -2.33 15.73
N GLY A 8 21.75 -2.20 15.95
CA GLY A 8 20.74 -3.18 15.53
C GLY A 8 19.72 -2.53 14.63
N ALA A 9 19.19 -3.29 13.67
CA ALA A 9 18.04 -2.90 12.84
C ALA A 9 16.99 -4.00 12.88
N THR A 10 15.72 -3.62 12.95
CA THR A 10 14.61 -4.56 13.02
C THR A 10 13.35 -3.94 12.42
N THR A 11 12.45 -4.81 11.93
CA THR A 11 11.09 -4.45 11.50
C THR A 11 10.05 -4.74 12.59
N LYS A 12 10.48 -5.27 13.76
CA LYS A 12 9.58 -5.57 14.87
C LYS A 12 9.06 -4.29 15.53
N GLN A 13 7.87 -4.39 16.11
CA GLN A 13 7.34 -3.32 16.94
C GLN A 13 8.23 -3.10 18.18
N PRO A 14 8.33 -1.87 18.68
CA PRO A 14 9.11 -1.58 19.89
C PRO A 14 8.71 -2.44 21.10
N SER A 15 7.44 -2.80 21.22
CA SER A 15 6.92 -3.70 22.25
C SER A 15 7.52 -5.10 22.22
N ASP A 16 7.97 -5.56 21.05
CA ASP A 16 8.51 -6.91 20.86
C ASP A 16 10.01 -7.00 21.16
N ILE A 17 10.64 -5.85 21.44
CA ILE A 17 12.07 -5.77 21.76
C ILE A 17 12.22 -5.77 23.29
N PRO A 18 13.09 -6.64 23.85
CA PRO A 18 13.28 -6.70 25.29
C PRO A 18 13.61 -5.33 25.90
N PRO A 19 12.91 -4.93 26.98
CA PRO A 19 13.11 -3.62 27.61
C PRO A 19 14.57 -3.35 28.04
N ALA A 20 15.29 -4.42 28.40
CA ALA A 20 16.69 -4.34 28.78
C ALA A 20 17.62 -3.86 27.66
N ILE A 21 17.27 -4.13 26.38
CA ILE A 21 17.99 -3.63 25.20
C ILE A 21 17.55 -2.20 24.92
N ARG A 22 16.25 -1.95 24.90
CA ARG A 22 15.69 -0.63 24.58
C ARG A 22 16.20 0.46 25.52
N SER A 23 16.26 0.17 26.83
CA SER A 23 16.71 1.14 27.83
C SER A 23 18.19 1.54 27.70
N ARG A 24 18.97 0.81 26.92
CA ARG A 24 20.43 1.03 26.72
C ARG A 24 20.79 1.50 25.32
N CYS A 25 19.82 1.58 24.42
CA CYS A 25 20.00 1.98 23.03
C CYS A 25 19.26 3.28 22.73
N LEU A 26 19.81 4.07 21.82
CA LEU A 26 19.07 5.13 21.18
C LEU A 26 18.15 4.50 20.11
N GLU A 27 16.85 4.78 20.18
CA GLU A 27 15.90 4.30 19.18
C GLU A 27 15.77 5.35 18.06
N ILE A 28 15.94 4.89 16.82
CA ILE A 28 15.75 5.71 15.62
C ILE A 28 14.66 5.04 14.78
N PHE A 29 13.58 5.78 14.52
CA PHE A 29 12.48 5.29 13.69
C PHE A 29 12.65 5.78 12.26
N PHE A 30 12.51 4.85 11.32
CA PHE A 30 12.52 5.15 9.90
C PHE A 30 11.08 5.23 9.39
N GLU A 31 10.75 6.35 8.80
CA GLU A 31 9.46 6.57 8.15
C GLU A 31 9.49 6.11 6.69
N LEU A 32 8.31 6.02 6.09
CA LEU A 32 8.18 5.75 4.66
C LEU A 32 8.77 6.93 3.87
N LEU A 33 9.51 6.59 2.82
CA LEU A 33 10.08 7.61 1.94
C LEU A 33 8.97 8.43 1.27
N SER A 34 9.15 9.74 1.28
CA SER A 34 8.32 10.67 0.52
C SER A 34 8.53 10.53 -0.99
N PRO A 35 7.60 10.99 -1.83
CA PRO A 35 7.80 11.00 -3.28
C PRO A 35 9.07 11.75 -3.71
N GLY A 36 9.46 12.82 -3.01
CA GLY A 36 10.69 13.57 -3.30
C GLY A 36 11.95 12.77 -3.01
N GLU A 37 11.99 12.03 -1.91
CA GLU A 37 13.12 11.15 -1.60
C GLU A 37 13.22 9.97 -2.59
N ILE A 38 12.09 9.44 -3.06
CA ILE A 38 12.06 8.44 -4.14
C ILE A 38 12.63 9.02 -5.44
N GLU A 39 12.26 10.25 -5.79
CA GLU A 39 12.79 10.96 -6.95
C GLU A 39 14.31 11.12 -6.87
N GLU A 40 14.84 11.53 -5.71
CA GLU A 40 16.28 11.66 -5.50
C GLU A 40 17.00 10.32 -5.67
N ILE A 41 16.47 9.24 -5.10
CA ILE A 41 17.03 7.89 -5.23
C ILE A 41 17.02 7.44 -6.69
N ALA A 42 15.90 7.64 -7.40
CA ALA A 42 15.79 7.27 -8.81
C ALA A 42 16.78 8.05 -9.68
N THR A 43 16.84 9.37 -9.50
CA THR A 43 17.76 10.25 -10.24
C THR A 43 19.22 9.89 -9.98
N ASN A 44 19.59 9.66 -8.72
CA ASN A 44 20.93 9.21 -8.35
C ASN A 44 21.28 7.83 -8.93
N THR A 45 20.29 6.96 -9.07
CA THR A 45 20.48 5.65 -9.68
C THR A 45 20.69 5.75 -11.17
N ILE A 46 19.89 6.57 -11.87
CA ILE A 46 19.99 6.80 -13.31
C ILE A 46 21.34 7.44 -13.66
N SER A 47 21.76 8.47 -12.92
CA SER A 47 23.01 9.19 -13.18
C SER A 47 24.25 8.27 -13.09
N LYS A 48 24.22 7.26 -12.20
CA LYS A 48 25.31 6.28 -12.08
C LYS A 48 25.35 5.25 -13.22
N MET A 49 24.30 5.17 -14.03
CA MET A 49 24.16 4.16 -15.08
C MET A 49 24.50 4.69 -16.49
N ASN A 50 24.75 5.99 -16.64
CA ASN A 50 24.99 6.65 -17.92
C ASN A 50 23.86 6.40 -18.95
N PHE A 51 22.61 6.43 -18.49
CA PHE A 51 21.41 6.35 -19.31
C PHE A 51 20.63 7.65 -19.24
N GLU A 52 20.00 8.01 -20.34
CA GLU A 52 19.01 9.08 -20.37
C GLU A 52 17.63 8.54 -20.03
N VAL A 53 16.72 9.41 -19.64
CA VAL A 53 15.34 9.05 -19.34
C VAL A 53 14.38 10.00 -20.05
N GLU A 54 13.26 9.46 -20.52
CA GLU A 54 12.16 10.21 -21.07
C GLU A 54 11.46 11.01 -19.95
N ASN A 55 10.86 12.15 -20.33
CA ASN A 55 10.00 12.91 -19.42
C ASN A 55 8.85 12.01 -18.95
N GLY A 56 8.54 12.02 -17.63
CA GLY A 56 7.50 11.18 -17.04
C GLY A 56 8.00 9.89 -16.38
N VAL A 57 9.16 9.37 -16.75
CA VAL A 57 9.76 8.17 -16.12
C VAL A 57 9.88 8.34 -14.61
N ILE A 58 10.38 9.49 -14.15
CA ILE A 58 10.54 9.76 -12.72
C ILE A 58 9.18 9.83 -12.01
N ASP A 59 8.17 10.42 -12.64
CA ASP A 59 6.83 10.52 -12.06
C ASP A 59 6.16 9.15 -11.92
N LEU A 60 6.33 8.27 -12.90
CA LEU A 60 5.89 6.87 -12.78
C LEU A 60 6.61 6.16 -11.62
N ILE A 61 7.90 6.33 -11.47
CA ILE A 61 8.65 5.72 -10.36
C ILE A 61 8.12 6.25 -9.02
N LYS A 62 7.88 7.54 -8.88
CA LYS A 62 7.30 8.16 -7.66
C LYS A 62 5.93 7.61 -7.34
N GLN A 63 5.13 7.32 -8.37
CA GLN A 63 3.78 6.80 -8.22
C GLN A 63 3.75 5.34 -7.73
N TYR A 64 4.73 4.52 -8.13
CA TYR A 64 4.70 3.09 -7.87
C TYR A 64 5.75 2.60 -6.87
N ALA A 65 6.84 3.32 -6.63
CA ALA A 65 7.82 2.93 -5.64
C ALA A 65 7.43 3.39 -4.23
N LEU A 66 7.32 2.45 -3.29
CA LEU A 66 7.03 2.72 -1.88
C LEU A 66 8.30 2.87 -1.05
N ASN A 67 9.42 2.35 -1.54
CA ASN A 67 10.71 2.37 -0.85
C ASN A 67 11.87 2.45 -1.85
N GLY A 68 13.07 2.76 -1.36
CA GLY A 68 14.26 2.94 -2.20
C GLY A 68 14.65 1.69 -3.00
N ARG A 69 14.43 0.49 -2.46
CA ARG A 69 14.71 -0.76 -3.18
C ARG A 69 13.82 -0.90 -4.41
N GLN A 70 12.53 -0.58 -4.26
CA GLN A 70 11.60 -0.61 -5.39
C GLN A 70 11.98 0.43 -6.45
N ALA A 71 12.35 1.64 -6.05
CA ALA A 71 12.80 2.69 -6.98
C ALA A 71 14.03 2.23 -7.79
N VAL A 72 15.05 1.68 -7.10
CA VAL A 72 16.25 1.15 -7.76
C VAL A 72 15.91 -0.02 -8.70
N ASN A 73 15.07 -0.95 -8.26
CA ASN A 73 14.67 -2.11 -9.07
C ASN A 73 13.91 -1.69 -10.34
N LEU A 74 12.99 -0.73 -10.25
CA LEU A 74 12.28 -0.19 -11.41
C LEU A 74 13.26 0.37 -12.44
N VAL A 75 14.20 1.22 -12.02
CA VAL A 75 15.21 1.80 -12.90
C VAL A 75 16.10 0.73 -13.51
N GLN A 76 16.64 -0.19 -12.70
CA GLN A 76 17.56 -1.22 -13.18
C GLN A 76 16.91 -2.18 -14.19
N THR A 77 15.68 -2.58 -13.91
CA THR A 77 14.94 -3.51 -14.79
C THR A 77 14.55 -2.81 -16.11
N ALA A 78 14.07 -1.56 -16.04
CA ALA A 78 13.75 -0.77 -17.24
C ALA A 78 14.99 -0.50 -18.10
N ARG A 79 16.15 -0.19 -17.47
CA ARG A 79 17.42 -0.12 -18.16
C ARG A 79 17.75 -1.42 -18.91
N GLY A 80 17.55 -2.58 -18.25
CA GLY A 80 17.74 -3.89 -18.89
C GLY A 80 16.88 -4.04 -20.15
N ILE A 81 15.60 -3.62 -20.09
CA ILE A 81 14.69 -3.65 -21.25
C ILE A 81 15.19 -2.71 -22.35
N ALA A 82 15.62 -1.49 -22.00
CA ALA A 82 16.17 -0.54 -23.00
C ALA A 82 17.43 -1.08 -23.66
N ALA A 83 18.36 -1.64 -22.87
CA ALA A 83 19.60 -2.24 -23.38
C ALA A 83 19.35 -3.44 -24.32
N MET A 84 18.37 -4.29 -24.02
CA MET A 84 17.97 -5.39 -24.92
C MET A 84 17.45 -4.89 -26.27
N LYS A 85 16.99 -3.64 -26.33
CA LYS A 85 16.55 -2.96 -27.56
C LYS A 85 17.62 -2.03 -28.14
N GLU A 86 18.87 -2.16 -27.70
CA GLU A 86 20.03 -1.37 -28.13
C GLU A 86 19.83 0.15 -27.95
N ARG A 87 19.04 0.56 -26.92
CA ARG A 87 18.80 1.96 -26.58
C ARG A 87 19.55 2.37 -25.31
N TYR A 88 19.99 3.62 -25.26
CA TYR A 88 20.60 4.26 -24.11
C TYR A 88 19.64 5.23 -23.40
N ILE A 89 18.36 5.17 -23.74
CA ILE A 89 17.28 5.94 -23.11
C ILE A 89 16.23 5.01 -22.56
N ILE A 90 15.80 5.25 -21.32
CA ILE A 90 14.69 4.56 -20.65
C ILE A 90 13.41 5.34 -21.00
N LEU A 91 12.44 4.65 -21.59
CA LEU A 91 11.13 5.21 -21.93
C LEU A 91 10.11 4.91 -20.83
N GLU A 92 9.05 5.72 -20.76
CA GLU A 92 7.89 5.44 -19.89
C GLU A 92 7.35 4.03 -20.11
N SER A 93 7.23 3.60 -21.37
CA SER A 93 6.75 2.27 -21.73
C SER A 93 7.63 1.13 -21.23
N ASP A 94 8.90 1.37 -20.91
CA ASP A 94 9.75 0.35 -20.29
C ASP A 94 9.44 0.22 -18.79
N ILE A 95 9.22 1.35 -18.10
CA ILE A 95 8.77 1.36 -16.70
C ILE A 95 7.39 0.73 -16.56
N GLU A 96 6.44 1.07 -17.43
CA GLU A 96 5.08 0.48 -17.42
C GLU A 96 5.14 -1.04 -17.53
N LYS A 97 5.99 -1.59 -18.41
CA LYS A 97 6.18 -3.03 -18.52
C LYS A 97 6.72 -3.66 -17.24
N VAL A 98 7.67 -2.98 -16.58
CA VAL A 98 8.19 -3.45 -15.29
C VAL A 98 7.11 -3.42 -14.22
N ILE A 99 6.31 -2.36 -14.17
CA ILE A 99 5.19 -2.21 -13.24
C ILE A 99 4.17 -3.33 -13.45
N MET A 100 3.74 -3.57 -14.68
CA MET A 100 2.75 -4.61 -15.01
C MET A 100 3.26 -6.02 -14.68
N ASN A 101 4.47 -6.34 -15.11
CA ASN A 101 5.03 -7.68 -14.90
C ASN A 101 5.45 -7.94 -13.46
N GLY A 102 5.85 -6.90 -12.73
CA GLY A 102 6.24 -6.96 -11.34
C GLY A 102 5.06 -6.82 -10.36
N HIS A 103 3.82 -6.67 -10.87
CA HIS A 103 2.61 -6.46 -10.07
C HIS A 103 2.76 -5.33 -9.05
N TYR A 104 3.42 -4.24 -9.44
CA TYR A 104 3.53 -3.06 -8.59
C TYR A 104 2.16 -2.39 -8.46
N SER A 105 1.79 -2.09 -7.24
CA SER A 105 0.58 -1.30 -6.96
C SER A 105 0.95 0.18 -6.81
N PRO A 106 0.11 1.10 -7.28
CA PRO A 106 0.36 2.51 -7.10
C PRO A 106 0.40 2.88 -5.61
N ARG A 107 1.19 3.90 -5.29
CA ARG A 107 1.26 4.46 -3.94
C ARG A 107 -0.14 4.88 -3.51
N PRO A 108 -0.59 4.48 -2.32
CA PRO A 108 -1.88 4.90 -1.81
C PRO A 108 -1.93 6.43 -1.70
N THR A 109 -2.91 7.04 -2.33
CA THR A 109 -3.20 8.46 -2.16
C THR A 109 -4.35 8.61 -1.17
N ASN A 110 -4.15 9.41 -0.14
CA ASN A 110 -5.22 9.74 0.80
C ASN A 110 -6.23 10.66 0.12
N GLN A 111 -7.33 10.09 -0.37
CA GLN A 111 -8.43 10.86 -0.94
C GLN A 111 -9.38 11.27 0.17
N LEU A 112 -9.07 12.39 0.82
CA LEU A 112 -9.98 13.00 1.79
C LEU A 112 -11.15 13.64 1.04
N THR A 113 -12.38 13.37 1.50
CA THR A 113 -13.55 14.12 1.06
C THR A 113 -13.51 15.47 1.77
N PRO A 114 -13.29 16.58 1.05
CA PRO A 114 -13.04 17.89 1.66
C PRO A 114 -14.29 18.49 2.30
N GLN A 115 -15.48 18.05 1.93
CA GLN A 115 -16.75 18.50 2.46
C GLN A 115 -17.61 17.33 2.91
N PRO A 116 -18.40 17.48 3.99
CA PRO A 116 -19.34 16.45 4.42
C PRO A 116 -20.37 16.16 3.32
N GLN A 117 -20.56 14.89 3.00
CA GLN A 117 -21.54 14.42 2.04
C GLN A 117 -22.36 13.29 2.65
N ILE A 118 -23.69 13.30 2.41
CA ILE A 118 -24.56 12.21 2.88
C ILE A 118 -24.17 10.92 2.16
N GLY A 119 -24.01 9.85 2.91
CA GLY A 119 -23.63 8.54 2.37
C GLY A 119 -22.13 8.39 2.07
N VAL A 120 -21.28 9.34 2.50
CA VAL A 120 -19.83 9.26 2.30
C VAL A 120 -19.11 9.45 3.63
N VAL A 121 -18.17 8.56 3.92
CA VAL A 121 -17.31 8.64 5.11
C VAL A 121 -15.87 8.26 4.77
N ASN A 122 -14.92 8.92 5.41
CA ASN A 122 -13.51 8.56 5.32
C ASN A 122 -13.22 7.42 6.31
N GLY A 123 -12.85 6.26 5.79
CA GLY A 123 -12.45 5.10 6.56
C GLY A 123 -10.93 5.01 6.67
N LEU A 124 -10.43 4.58 7.84
CA LEU A 124 -9.00 4.29 8.02
C LEU A 124 -8.74 2.82 7.71
N ALA A 125 -7.74 2.56 6.88
CA ALA A 125 -7.32 1.22 6.50
C ALA A 125 -5.79 1.08 6.59
N VAL A 126 -5.31 -0.15 6.66
CA VAL A 126 -3.88 -0.48 6.56
C VAL A 126 -3.69 -1.36 5.34
N ARG A 127 -2.80 -0.98 4.45
CA ARG A 127 -2.45 -1.73 3.23
C ARG A 127 -1.01 -2.19 3.26
N GLY A 128 -0.78 -3.41 2.75
CA GLY A 128 0.57 -3.96 2.53
C GLY A 128 1.48 -3.86 3.75
N ASP A 129 2.63 -3.23 3.58
CA ASP A 129 3.70 -3.11 4.59
C ASP A 129 3.38 -2.10 5.71
N ASN A 130 2.19 -2.22 6.35
CA ASN A 130 1.71 -1.34 7.43
C ASN A 130 1.53 0.13 7.01
N ILE A 131 1.16 0.37 5.76
CA ILE A 131 0.87 1.72 5.28
C ILE A 131 -0.55 2.10 5.68
N GLY A 132 -0.69 3.09 6.58
CA GLY A 132 -1.97 3.69 6.91
C GLY A 132 -2.51 4.48 5.72
N VAL A 133 -3.75 4.23 5.34
CA VAL A 133 -4.43 4.92 4.24
C VAL A 133 -5.80 5.39 4.68
N VAL A 134 -6.28 6.45 4.05
CA VAL A 134 -7.67 6.89 4.16
C VAL A 134 -8.39 6.46 2.90
N ASP A 135 -9.33 5.54 3.05
CA ASP A 135 -10.20 5.08 1.97
C ASP A 135 -11.57 5.74 2.09
N ARG A 136 -12.12 6.12 0.96
CA ARG A 136 -13.47 6.66 0.89
C ARG A 136 -14.49 5.51 0.86
N VAL A 137 -15.40 5.51 1.82
CA VAL A 137 -16.51 4.57 1.90
C VAL A 137 -17.78 5.27 1.47
N GLU A 138 -18.44 4.75 0.46
CA GLU A 138 -19.70 5.30 -0.07
C GLU A 138 -20.84 4.32 0.17
N VAL A 139 -22.00 4.86 0.56
CA VAL A 139 -23.24 4.11 0.77
C VAL A 139 -24.33 4.71 -0.08
N ALA A 140 -24.93 3.90 -0.94
CA ALA A 140 -26.10 4.26 -1.72
C ALA A 140 -27.29 3.39 -1.28
N VAL A 141 -28.44 4.01 -1.08
CA VAL A 141 -29.69 3.34 -0.69
C VAL A 141 -30.69 3.47 -1.81
N ASN A 142 -31.14 2.33 -2.33
CA ASN A 142 -32.20 2.27 -3.34
C ASN A 142 -33.49 1.68 -2.74
N LYS A 143 -34.62 2.32 -2.99
CA LYS A 143 -35.92 1.75 -2.61
C LYS A 143 -36.22 0.55 -3.50
N VAL A 144 -36.62 -0.56 -2.88
CA VAL A 144 -37.16 -1.73 -3.59
C VAL A 144 -38.67 -1.76 -3.41
N SER A 145 -39.39 -2.12 -4.49
CA SER A 145 -40.85 -2.13 -4.52
C SER A 145 -41.45 -3.28 -3.72
N SER A 146 -40.71 -4.33 -3.42
CA SER A 146 -41.19 -5.46 -2.59
C SER A 146 -39.98 -6.29 -2.10
N GLY A 147 -40.12 -6.92 -0.92
CA GLY A 147 -39.16 -7.83 -0.34
C GLY A 147 -38.25 -7.19 0.75
N THR A 148 -37.43 -8.00 1.35
CA THR A 148 -36.44 -7.57 2.36
C THR A 148 -35.21 -6.93 1.70
N GLY A 149 -34.73 -5.83 2.28
CA GLY A 149 -33.53 -5.14 1.78
C GLY A 149 -32.28 -6.05 1.69
N ARG A 150 -31.50 -5.84 0.66
CA ARG A 150 -30.25 -6.57 0.42
C ARG A 150 -29.05 -5.64 0.54
N LEU A 151 -28.03 -6.04 1.29
CA LEU A 151 -26.75 -5.36 1.35
C LEU A 151 -25.82 -5.92 0.26
N ASN A 152 -25.41 -5.05 -0.68
CA ASN A 152 -24.34 -5.38 -1.64
C ASN A 152 -23.10 -4.56 -1.29
N ILE A 153 -21.98 -5.24 -1.12
CA ILE A 153 -20.67 -4.61 -0.88
C ILE A 153 -19.84 -4.80 -2.14
N THR A 154 -19.40 -3.68 -2.72
CA THR A 154 -18.56 -3.65 -3.92
C THR A 154 -17.26 -2.91 -3.61
N GLY A 155 -16.18 -3.16 -4.38
CA GLY A 155 -14.87 -2.52 -4.21
C GLY A 155 -13.79 -3.53 -3.83
N VAL A 156 -12.68 -3.03 -3.30
CA VAL A 156 -11.51 -3.84 -2.91
C VAL A 156 -11.82 -4.57 -1.60
N ALA A 157 -12.64 -5.61 -1.69
CA ALA A 157 -12.86 -6.56 -0.62
C ALA A 157 -12.07 -7.83 -0.96
N GLU A 158 -10.75 -7.81 -0.75
CA GLU A 158 -9.90 -8.98 -0.97
C GLU A 158 -10.30 -10.09 0.00
N GLU A 159 -10.62 -11.26 -0.55
CA GLU A 159 -10.70 -12.49 0.23
C GLU A 159 -9.26 -12.97 0.46
N GLU A 160 -8.76 -12.88 1.70
CA GLU A 160 -7.47 -13.46 2.06
C GLU A 160 -7.56 -14.99 2.04
N GLU A 161 -6.98 -15.60 1.00
CA GLU A 161 -6.73 -17.04 0.98
C GLU A 161 -5.42 -17.35 1.74
N GLN A 162 -5.50 -17.74 3.00
CA GLN A 162 -4.37 -18.35 3.69
C GLN A 162 -4.25 -19.82 3.28
N LYS A 163 -3.27 -20.14 2.42
CA LYS A 163 -2.87 -21.50 2.12
C LYS A 163 -2.05 -22.10 3.29
N GLY A 164 -2.72 -22.67 4.25
CA GLY A 164 -2.08 -23.57 5.22
C GLY A 164 -1.86 -24.96 4.59
N ARG A 165 -0.81 -25.68 5.04
CA ARG A 165 -0.38 -27.00 4.49
C ARG A 165 -1.47 -28.08 4.48
N TYR A 166 -2.59 -27.90 5.22
CA TYR A 166 -3.66 -28.90 5.40
C TYR A 166 -5.10 -28.37 5.37
N LYS A 167 -5.34 -27.06 5.23
CA LYS A 167 -6.70 -26.52 5.19
C LYS A 167 -6.75 -25.17 4.47
N LYS A 168 -7.65 -25.06 3.48
CA LYS A 168 -7.97 -23.80 2.83
C LYS A 168 -8.91 -23.04 3.78
N LEU A 169 -8.42 -22.02 4.47
CA LEU A 169 -9.21 -21.10 5.27
C LEU A 169 -9.49 -19.86 4.44
N THR A 170 -10.70 -19.76 3.92
CA THR A 170 -11.19 -18.52 3.30
C THR A 170 -11.64 -17.60 4.42
N ARG A 171 -10.88 -16.55 4.73
CA ARG A 171 -11.32 -15.49 5.62
C ARG A 171 -12.19 -14.52 4.83
N LYS A 172 -13.43 -14.31 5.25
CA LYS A 172 -14.24 -13.19 4.78
C LYS A 172 -13.46 -11.90 5.01
N SER A 173 -13.45 -11.02 4.02
CA SER A 173 -12.79 -9.71 4.16
C SER A 173 -13.30 -9.01 5.43
N MET A 174 -12.39 -8.40 6.19
CA MET A 174 -12.75 -7.68 7.42
C MET A 174 -13.78 -6.58 7.14
N VAL A 175 -13.70 -5.94 5.98
CA VAL A 175 -14.64 -4.90 5.52
C VAL A 175 -16.05 -5.47 5.39
N LYS A 176 -16.20 -6.65 4.76
CA LYS A 176 -17.49 -7.31 4.58
C LYS A 176 -18.11 -7.72 5.93
N SER A 177 -17.29 -8.31 6.81
CA SER A 177 -17.74 -8.69 8.15
C SER A 177 -18.13 -7.47 8.99
N SER A 178 -17.38 -6.37 8.92
CA SER A 178 -17.69 -5.13 9.64
C SER A 178 -19.00 -4.51 9.13
N ALA A 179 -19.21 -4.47 7.82
CA ALA A 179 -20.44 -3.94 7.25
C ALA A 179 -21.67 -4.80 7.60
N GLU A 180 -21.56 -6.13 7.55
CA GLU A 180 -22.63 -7.05 7.99
C GLU A 180 -22.97 -6.85 9.48
N ASN A 181 -21.95 -6.64 10.34
CA ASN A 181 -22.16 -6.36 11.76
C ASN A 181 -22.88 -5.03 12.00
N VAL A 182 -22.48 -3.96 11.29
CA VAL A 182 -23.14 -2.64 11.37
C VAL A 182 -24.60 -2.74 10.95
N VAL A 183 -24.89 -3.41 9.83
CA VAL A 183 -26.29 -3.60 9.37
C VAL A 183 -27.10 -4.38 10.40
N THR A 184 -26.52 -5.41 11.01
CA THR A 184 -27.19 -6.21 12.05
C THR A 184 -27.50 -5.36 13.28
N LEU A 185 -26.58 -4.50 13.70
CA LEU A 185 -26.79 -3.57 14.81
C LEU A 185 -27.87 -2.52 14.49
N LEU A 186 -27.81 -1.93 13.30
CA LEU A 186 -28.81 -0.95 12.86
C LEU A 186 -30.22 -1.55 12.79
N ARG A 187 -30.37 -2.77 12.31
CA ARG A 187 -31.67 -3.47 12.29
C ARG A 187 -32.20 -3.69 13.72
N LYS A 188 -31.30 -4.07 14.65
CA LYS A 188 -31.69 -4.30 16.04
C LYS A 188 -32.09 -3.01 16.77
N GLU A 189 -31.31 -1.93 16.59
CA GLU A 189 -31.49 -0.68 17.35
C GLU A 189 -32.57 0.23 16.75
N LEU A 190 -32.80 0.15 15.45
CA LEU A 190 -33.76 1.01 14.74
C LEU A 190 -35.06 0.30 14.35
N ASP A 191 -35.23 -0.96 14.73
CA ASP A 191 -36.41 -1.79 14.44
C ASP A 191 -36.77 -1.81 12.93
N ILE A 192 -35.74 -1.76 12.08
CA ILE A 192 -35.89 -1.75 10.62
C ILE A 192 -35.80 -3.20 10.12
N ASN A 193 -36.93 -3.71 9.60
CA ASN A 193 -37.03 -5.02 8.95
C ASN A 193 -36.63 -5.01 7.48
#